data_7a57e67309a1e6fa3ac8e7f95bc036b6
#
_entry.id   7a57e67309a1e6fa3ac8e7f95bc036b6
#
_cell.length_a   1.000
_cell.length_b   1.000
_cell.length_c   1.000
_cell.angle_alpha   90.00
_cell.angle_beta   90.00
_cell.angle_gamma   90.00
#
_symmetry.space_group_name_H-M   'P 1'
#
loop_
_entity.id
_entity.type
_entity.pdbx_description
1 polymer ?
#
loop_
_entity_poly.entity_id
_entity_poly.type
_entity_poly.pdbx_seq_one_letter_code
_entity_poly.pdbx_strand_id
1 'polypeptide(L)'
;MISDHPVCAAPTAAPARFSSSSVQACRLCEGARLEKFLSLPALPLAGLPVAHQAGVETYPLHAYQCMECGLVQLTDIISPDVYADYLYTPSHAVGFRDYVDELAATLVGAYGVGRVVEVGSSDGQFLRACQMRGCAVLGFEPAKRLAAQAQAAGVPTLAAYFTRANVHHIPLHFGRASFVVIRHVMEHLPDFTDVLGAVSAALDPRRGVLVIEVPYLGNIVDEGQFYAFFHEHLQYFSLQAMEQILRRNGFTVIAAKKVFPEGGSMLVYATPFESELARPLSAEVRAAFAGDEKLARGETMRAFGASFAAYVANFKAFVHRARADGQRLAAWGAGQRGISLLNLCEFGPEDFAYIIDVNPGYHGLRTPGSNIPIVGPEQLRRQTVDGVIVFASGYLDSIRAEHGHFEAGGGRFARIVPELAWI
;
A
#
# COMPACT_ATOMS: atom_id res chain seq x y z
N MET A 1 60.17 -16.78 19.97
CA MET A 1 58.88 -17.32 20.40
C MET A 1 57.84 -16.23 20.16
N ILE A 2 57.16 -16.28 19.00
CA ILE A 2 56.14 -15.34 18.60
C ILE A 2 54.83 -16.06 18.90
N SER A 3 54.03 -15.49 19.79
CA SER A 3 52.74 -16.06 20.22
C SER A 3 51.70 -15.75 19.15
N ASP A 4 51.17 -16.82 18.52
CA ASP A 4 49.97 -16.79 17.69
C ASP A 4 48.74 -16.47 18.55
N HIS A 5 48.16 -15.30 18.37
CA HIS A 5 46.81 -15.02 18.82
C HIS A 5 45.80 -15.53 17.78
N PRO A 6 44.79 -16.29 18.17
CA PRO A 6 43.75 -16.70 17.25
C PRO A 6 42.91 -15.48 16.80
N VAL A 7 42.84 -15.23 15.50
CA VAL A 7 41.93 -14.27 14.91
C VAL A 7 40.50 -14.73 15.21
N CYS A 8 39.80 -13.93 16.00
CA CYS A 8 38.40 -14.15 16.30
C CYS A 8 37.60 -14.04 14.97
N ALA A 9 37.08 -15.16 14.49
CA ALA A 9 36.19 -15.18 13.34
C ALA A 9 34.95 -14.32 13.68
N ALA A 10 34.61 -13.38 12.80
CA ALA A 10 33.38 -12.62 12.91
C ALA A 10 32.18 -13.59 12.96
N PRO A 11 31.17 -13.36 13.80
CA PRO A 11 30.00 -14.22 13.86
C PRO A 11 29.36 -14.26 12.46
N THR A 12 29.20 -15.46 11.92
CA THR A 12 28.41 -15.69 10.72
C THR A 12 26.99 -15.18 10.98
N ALA A 13 26.56 -14.18 10.23
CA ALA A 13 25.20 -13.68 10.32
C ALA A 13 24.21 -14.85 10.18
N ALA A 14 23.22 -14.90 11.05
CA ALA A 14 22.14 -15.87 10.94
C ALA A 14 21.50 -15.73 9.54
N PRO A 15 21.04 -16.84 8.92
CA PRO A 15 20.39 -16.74 7.61
C PRO A 15 19.18 -15.81 7.69
N ALA A 16 19.02 -14.96 6.67
CA ALA A 16 17.92 -14.02 6.59
C ALA A 16 16.57 -14.74 6.70
N ARG A 17 15.64 -14.18 7.48
CA ARG A 17 14.30 -14.76 7.72
C ARG A 17 13.53 -14.91 6.40
N PHE A 18 13.69 -13.95 5.48
CA PHE A 18 13.07 -13.99 4.17
C PHE A 18 14.13 -13.96 3.07
N SER A 19 13.94 -14.77 2.05
CA SER A 19 14.80 -14.72 0.87
C SER A 19 14.53 -13.44 0.08
N SER A 20 15.58 -12.88 -0.51
CA SER A 20 15.48 -11.77 -1.44
C SER A 20 16.06 -12.16 -2.79
N SER A 21 15.50 -11.62 -3.86
CA SER A 21 16.00 -11.78 -5.23
C SER A 21 15.99 -10.44 -5.95
N SER A 22 16.75 -10.34 -7.03
CA SER A 22 16.78 -9.12 -7.85
C SER A 22 16.37 -9.43 -9.27
N VAL A 23 15.48 -8.61 -9.85
CA VAL A 23 15.07 -8.71 -11.25
C VAL A 23 15.87 -7.74 -12.11
N GLN A 24 16.23 -8.19 -13.33
CA GLN A 24 17.05 -7.44 -14.27
C GLN A 24 16.24 -6.91 -15.47
N ALA A 25 14.94 -7.16 -15.50
CA ALA A 25 14.04 -6.78 -16.58
C ALA A 25 12.75 -6.15 -16.03
N CYS A 26 12.10 -5.39 -16.88
CA CYS A 26 10.80 -4.79 -16.57
C CYS A 26 9.70 -5.84 -16.46
N ARG A 27 8.92 -5.81 -15.36
CA ARG A 27 7.78 -6.74 -15.15
C ARG A 27 6.66 -6.56 -16.14
N LEU A 28 6.56 -5.40 -16.80
CA LEU A 28 5.51 -5.13 -17.78
C LEU A 28 5.92 -5.51 -19.20
N CYS A 29 7.12 -5.11 -19.64
CA CYS A 29 7.50 -5.23 -21.05
C CYS A 29 8.71 -6.14 -21.30
N GLU A 30 9.28 -6.71 -20.22
CA GLU A 30 10.49 -7.54 -20.25
C GLU A 30 11.74 -6.82 -20.77
N GLY A 31 11.63 -5.50 -21.01
CA GLY A 31 12.75 -4.66 -21.46
C GLY A 31 13.84 -4.57 -20.41
N ALA A 32 15.10 -4.57 -20.86
CA ALA A 32 16.28 -4.54 -20.01
C ALA A 32 16.76 -3.11 -19.66
N ARG A 33 16.19 -2.08 -20.30
CA ARG A 33 16.60 -0.67 -20.05
C ARG A 33 15.92 -0.12 -18.80
N LEU A 34 16.41 -0.53 -17.64
CA LEU A 34 15.99 -0.03 -16.33
C LEU A 34 16.95 1.08 -15.87
N GLU A 35 16.44 2.27 -15.63
CA GLU A 35 17.19 3.39 -15.09
C GLU A 35 16.86 3.57 -13.60
N LYS A 36 17.91 3.48 -12.75
CA LYS A 36 17.78 3.72 -11.32
C LYS A 36 17.65 5.22 -11.05
N PHE A 37 16.57 5.63 -10.41
CA PHE A 37 16.33 7.02 -10.04
C PHE A 37 16.32 7.27 -8.53
N LEU A 38 16.11 6.22 -7.73
CA LEU A 38 16.07 6.33 -6.27
C LEU A 38 16.85 5.17 -5.63
N SER A 39 17.70 5.51 -4.67
CA SER A 39 18.44 4.56 -3.86
C SER A 39 18.21 4.94 -2.41
N LEU A 40 17.43 4.14 -1.70
CA LEU A 40 17.16 4.34 -0.29
C LEU A 40 18.17 3.53 0.55
N PRO A 41 18.39 3.89 1.83
CA PRO A 41 19.15 3.04 2.74
C PRO A 41 18.49 1.67 2.87
N ALA A 42 19.24 0.66 3.31
CA ALA A 42 18.64 -0.63 3.64
C ALA A 42 17.64 -0.46 4.79
N LEU A 43 16.39 -0.88 4.57
CA LEU A 43 15.28 -0.71 5.50
C LEU A 43 14.76 -2.06 6.01
N PRO A 44 14.19 -2.10 7.24
CA PRO A 44 13.45 -3.26 7.69
C PRO A 44 12.13 -3.40 6.92
N LEU A 45 11.55 -4.59 6.96
CA LEU A 45 10.20 -4.82 6.41
C LEU A 45 9.17 -4.07 7.26
N ALA A 46 8.52 -3.09 6.65
CA ALA A 46 7.66 -2.16 7.35
C ALA A 46 6.32 -2.79 7.80
N GLY A 47 5.84 -3.81 7.11
CA GLY A 47 4.59 -4.51 7.41
C GLY A 47 4.63 -5.45 8.62
N LEU A 48 5.78 -5.60 9.29
CA LEU A 48 6.00 -6.56 10.36
C LEU A 48 6.43 -5.91 11.69
N PRO A 49 5.52 -5.27 12.44
CA PRO A 49 5.81 -4.80 13.80
C PRO A 49 6.34 -5.94 14.69
N VAL A 50 7.26 -5.62 15.58
CA VAL A 50 8.02 -6.61 16.35
C VAL A 50 7.85 -6.41 17.87
N ALA A 51 7.92 -7.51 18.63
CA ALA A 51 7.95 -7.42 20.09
C ALA A 51 9.33 -6.92 20.59
N HIS A 52 10.40 -7.29 19.87
CA HIS A 52 11.78 -6.96 20.22
C HIS A 52 12.59 -6.62 18.96
N GLN A 53 13.59 -5.73 19.07
CA GLN A 53 14.46 -5.35 17.94
C GLN A 53 15.56 -6.36 17.62
N ALA A 54 15.84 -7.31 18.50
CA ALA A 54 16.84 -8.34 18.22
C ALA A 54 16.44 -9.16 16.98
N GLY A 55 17.33 -9.19 15.99
CA GLY A 55 17.12 -9.91 14.74
C GLY A 55 16.24 -9.20 13.70
N VAL A 56 15.97 -7.89 13.87
CA VAL A 56 15.36 -7.09 12.80
C VAL A 56 16.38 -6.90 11.69
N GLU A 57 16.08 -7.50 10.55
CA GLU A 57 16.92 -7.46 9.35
C GLU A 57 16.52 -6.28 8.47
N THR A 58 17.50 -5.78 7.70
CA THR A 58 17.29 -4.73 6.71
C THR A 58 17.63 -5.25 5.32
N TYR A 59 16.88 -4.76 4.33
CA TYR A 59 17.02 -5.16 2.94
C TYR A 59 17.26 -3.93 2.06
N PRO A 60 18.05 -4.05 0.97
CA PRO A 60 18.26 -2.96 0.03
C PRO A 60 16.93 -2.54 -0.62
N LEU A 61 16.82 -1.25 -0.96
CA LEU A 61 15.61 -0.72 -1.58
C LEU A 61 15.96 0.27 -2.68
N HIS A 62 15.81 -0.16 -3.92
CA HIS A 62 16.14 0.63 -5.10
C HIS A 62 14.96 0.68 -6.06
N ALA A 63 14.59 1.90 -6.49
CA ALA A 63 13.54 2.09 -7.47
C ALA A 63 14.10 2.46 -8.84
N TYR A 64 13.53 1.83 -9.86
CA TYR A 64 13.92 1.96 -11.26
C TYR A 64 12.72 2.33 -12.12
N GLN A 65 12.98 3.08 -13.18
CA GLN A 65 12.03 3.29 -14.26
C GLN A 65 12.45 2.50 -15.50
N CYS A 66 11.51 1.82 -16.12
CA CYS A 66 11.71 1.22 -17.43
C CYS A 66 11.68 2.32 -18.50
N MET A 67 12.76 2.45 -19.24
CA MET A 67 12.88 3.46 -20.31
C MET A 67 12.16 3.07 -21.60
N GLU A 68 11.52 1.90 -21.64
CA GLU A 68 10.73 1.42 -22.78
C GLU A 68 9.24 1.62 -22.60
N CYS A 69 8.70 1.33 -21.41
CA CYS A 69 7.27 1.42 -21.14
C CYS A 69 6.87 2.42 -20.05
N GLY A 70 7.84 3.01 -19.33
CA GLY A 70 7.59 3.98 -18.27
C GLY A 70 7.21 3.38 -16.90
N LEU A 71 7.08 2.05 -16.77
CA LEU A 71 6.76 1.43 -15.48
C LEU A 71 7.85 1.76 -14.44
N VAL A 72 7.41 2.17 -13.26
CA VAL A 72 8.27 2.32 -12.09
C VAL A 72 8.17 1.06 -11.23
N GLN A 73 9.30 0.48 -10.85
CA GLN A 73 9.36 -0.78 -10.11
C GLN A 73 10.55 -0.84 -9.16
N LEU A 74 10.44 -1.65 -8.10
CA LEU A 74 11.59 -2.12 -7.34
C LEU A 74 12.22 -3.30 -8.08
N THR A 75 13.53 -3.43 -7.97
CA THR A 75 14.25 -4.62 -8.47
C THR A 75 14.47 -5.64 -7.36
N ASP A 76 14.54 -5.19 -6.12
CA ASP A 76 14.72 -6.05 -4.95
C ASP A 76 13.35 -6.61 -4.53
N ILE A 77 13.20 -7.94 -4.54
CA ILE A 77 11.95 -8.64 -4.21
C ILE A 77 12.18 -9.48 -2.97
N ILE A 78 11.31 -9.32 -2.00
CA ILE A 78 11.23 -10.17 -0.81
C ILE A 78 10.24 -11.31 -1.06
N SER A 79 10.53 -12.50 -0.51
CA SER A 79 9.64 -13.66 -0.64
C SER A 79 8.20 -13.34 -0.22
N PRO A 80 7.18 -13.80 -0.98
CA PRO A 80 5.77 -13.67 -0.61
C PRO A 80 5.39 -14.28 0.74
N ASP A 81 6.25 -15.11 1.34
CA ASP A 81 6.03 -15.69 2.68
C ASP A 81 5.85 -14.60 3.76
N VAL A 82 6.33 -13.38 3.50
CA VAL A 82 6.12 -12.21 4.38
C VAL A 82 4.63 -11.97 4.67
N TYR A 83 3.74 -12.27 3.73
CA TYR A 83 2.29 -12.06 3.89
C TYR A 83 1.61 -13.10 4.79
N ALA A 84 2.24 -14.23 5.09
CA ALA A 84 1.68 -15.25 5.98
C ALA A 84 1.44 -14.72 7.40
N ASP A 85 2.34 -13.83 7.89
CA ASP A 85 2.30 -13.20 9.21
C ASP A 85 1.76 -11.76 9.16
N TYR A 86 1.16 -11.35 8.02
CA TYR A 86 0.74 -9.98 7.80
C TYR A 86 -0.41 -9.57 8.71
N LEU A 87 -0.23 -8.47 9.43
CA LEU A 87 -1.20 -7.97 10.41
C LEU A 87 -1.98 -6.75 9.92
N TYR A 88 -1.52 -6.12 8.83
CA TYR A 88 -2.15 -4.91 8.32
C TYR A 88 -3.57 -5.18 7.83
N THR A 89 -4.48 -4.30 8.21
CA THR A 89 -5.83 -4.19 7.64
C THR A 89 -6.28 -2.73 7.73
N PRO A 90 -6.79 -2.13 6.66
CA PRO A 90 -7.31 -0.78 6.69
C PRO A 90 -8.67 -0.67 7.38
N SER A 91 -9.30 -1.78 7.72
CA SER A 91 -10.68 -1.87 8.22
C SER A 91 -10.93 -1.11 9.53
N HIS A 92 -9.88 -0.84 10.29
CA HIS A 92 -9.94 -0.07 11.52
C HIS A 92 -9.82 1.44 11.30
N ALA A 93 -9.40 1.88 10.10
CA ALA A 93 -9.23 3.30 9.81
C ALA A 93 -10.58 4.01 9.73
N VAL A 94 -10.66 5.17 10.41
CA VAL A 94 -11.84 6.04 10.35
C VAL A 94 -12.06 6.50 8.91
N GLY A 95 -13.31 6.43 8.43
CA GLY A 95 -13.67 6.77 7.05
C GLY A 95 -13.44 5.67 6.01
N PHE A 96 -12.66 4.63 6.30
CA PHE A 96 -12.46 3.54 5.36
C PHE A 96 -13.77 2.75 5.13
N ARG A 97 -14.55 2.55 6.18
CA ARG A 97 -15.86 1.86 6.09
C ARG A 97 -16.83 2.62 5.19
N ASP A 98 -16.91 3.95 5.33
CA ASP A 98 -17.76 4.80 4.49
C ASP A 98 -17.31 4.76 3.05
N TYR A 99 -15.99 4.77 2.82
CA TYR A 99 -15.41 4.66 1.48
C TYR A 99 -15.77 3.34 0.79
N VAL A 100 -15.60 2.19 1.45
CA VAL A 100 -15.94 0.89 0.83
C VAL A 100 -17.43 0.74 0.62
N ASP A 101 -18.26 1.34 1.47
CA ASP A 101 -19.71 1.37 1.31
C ASP A 101 -20.13 2.19 0.10
N GLU A 102 -19.54 3.39 -0.08
CA GLU A 102 -19.73 4.25 -1.26
C GLU A 102 -19.25 3.56 -2.53
N LEU A 103 -18.10 2.88 -2.48
CA LEU A 103 -17.58 2.12 -3.64
C LEU A 103 -18.54 1.01 -4.05
N ALA A 104 -19.06 0.23 -3.08
CA ALA A 104 -20.05 -0.82 -3.34
C ALA A 104 -21.35 -0.23 -3.91
N ALA A 105 -21.83 0.90 -3.37
CA ALA A 105 -23.00 1.61 -3.88
C ALA A 105 -22.79 2.10 -5.32
N THR A 106 -21.63 2.69 -5.60
CA THR A 106 -21.26 3.15 -6.96
C THR A 106 -21.22 2.00 -7.96
N LEU A 107 -20.62 0.87 -7.58
CA LEU A 107 -20.52 -0.30 -8.44
C LEU A 107 -21.90 -0.87 -8.78
N VAL A 108 -22.73 -1.09 -7.76
CA VAL A 108 -24.09 -1.62 -7.94
C VAL A 108 -24.99 -0.61 -8.67
N GLY A 109 -24.87 0.68 -8.39
CA GLY A 109 -25.63 1.72 -9.06
C GLY A 109 -25.31 1.86 -10.56
N ALA A 110 -24.03 1.69 -10.94
CA ALA A 110 -23.60 1.82 -12.33
C ALA A 110 -23.85 0.56 -13.16
N TYR A 111 -23.74 -0.62 -12.58
CA TYR A 111 -23.71 -1.90 -13.31
C TYR A 111 -24.80 -2.91 -12.85
N GLY A 112 -25.53 -2.62 -11.80
CA GLY A 112 -26.55 -3.49 -11.23
C GLY A 112 -26.00 -4.51 -10.20
N VAL A 113 -26.92 -5.23 -9.58
CA VAL A 113 -26.62 -6.31 -8.64
C VAL A 113 -26.00 -7.49 -9.38
N GLY A 114 -24.96 -8.09 -8.84
CA GLY A 114 -24.24 -9.18 -9.50
C GLY A 114 -23.47 -10.08 -8.56
N ARG A 115 -22.52 -10.81 -9.14
CA ARG A 115 -21.58 -11.69 -8.44
C ARG A 115 -20.22 -10.99 -8.35
N VAL A 116 -19.75 -10.80 -7.12
CA VAL A 116 -18.48 -10.08 -6.82
C VAL A 116 -17.45 -11.07 -6.31
N VAL A 117 -16.31 -11.13 -6.96
CA VAL A 117 -15.10 -11.79 -6.46
C VAL A 117 -14.10 -10.70 -6.06
N GLU A 118 -13.61 -10.71 -4.83
CA GLU A 118 -12.53 -9.81 -4.39
C GLU A 118 -11.25 -10.57 -4.15
N VAL A 119 -10.16 -10.06 -4.73
CA VAL A 119 -8.80 -10.58 -4.59
C VAL A 119 -8.09 -9.80 -3.48
N GLY A 120 -7.54 -10.51 -2.48
CA GLY A 120 -7.02 -9.87 -1.27
C GLY A 120 -8.14 -9.25 -0.44
N SER A 121 -9.19 -10.04 -0.15
CA SER A 121 -10.42 -9.53 0.46
C SER A 121 -10.29 -9.13 1.94
N SER A 122 -9.11 -9.34 2.55
CA SER A 122 -8.85 -9.01 3.95
C SER A 122 -9.93 -9.61 4.88
N ASP A 123 -10.47 -8.84 5.81
CA ASP A 123 -11.56 -9.24 6.71
C ASP A 123 -12.97 -9.17 6.09
N GLY A 124 -13.06 -8.95 4.78
CA GLY A 124 -14.31 -9.03 4.00
C GLY A 124 -15.18 -7.77 4.03
N GLN A 125 -14.69 -6.63 4.47
CA GLN A 125 -15.48 -5.42 4.70
C GLN A 125 -16.18 -4.90 3.43
N PHE A 126 -15.45 -4.85 2.29
CA PHE A 126 -16.04 -4.44 1.01
C PHE A 126 -17.07 -5.45 0.49
N LEU A 127 -16.75 -6.74 0.58
CA LEU A 127 -17.69 -7.80 0.16
C LEU A 127 -18.96 -7.76 0.99
N ARG A 128 -18.88 -7.48 2.30
CA ARG A 128 -20.04 -7.28 3.14
C ARG A 128 -20.90 -6.09 2.68
N ALA A 129 -20.28 -4.98 2.30
CA ALA A 129 -20.99 -3.84 1.72
C ALA A 129 -21.74 -4.21 0.42
N CYS A 130 -21.13 -5.08 -0.41
CA CYS A 130 -21.78 -5.62 -1.61
C CYS A 130 -22.94 -6.58 -1.26
N GLN A 131 -22.77 -7.47 -0.25
CA GLN A 131 -23.83 -8.36 0.21
C GLN A 131 -25.06 -7.59 0.70
N MET A 132 -24.87 -6.51 1.45
CA MET A 132 -25.95 -5.66 1.93
C MET A 132 -26.75 -5.02 0.78
N ARG A 133 -26.19 -4.98 -0.42
CA ARG A 133 -26.83 -4.50 -1.67
C ARG A 133 -27.36 -5.62 -2.57
N GLY A 134 -27.41 -6.85 -2.04
CA GLY A 134 -27.96 -8.02 -2.72
C GLY A 134 -26.99 -8.76 -3.64
N CYS A 135 -25.71 -8.41 -3.66
CA CYS A 135 -24.71 -9.14 -4.45
C CYS A 135 -24.39 -10.51 -3.81
N ALA A 136 -24.17 -11.52 -4.65
CA ALA A 136 -23.46 -12.73 -4.24
C ALA A 136 -21.96 -12.43 -4.20
N VAL A 137 -21.26 -12.85 -3.15
CA VAL A 137 -19.85 -12.47 -2.96
C VAL A 137 -18.96 -13.67 -2.68
N LEU A 138 -17.68 -13.57 -3.06
CA LEU A 138 -16.64 -14.53 -2.72
C LEU A 138 -15.30 -13.82 -2.60
N GLY A 139 -14.62 -14.00 -1.45
CA GLY A 139 -13.27 -13.49 -1.22
C GLY A 139 -12.20 -14.52 -1.48
N PHE A 140 -11.03 -14.05 -1.93
CA PHE A 140 -9.76 -14.78 -1.90
C PHE A 140 -8.80 -14.01 -1.01
N GLU A 141 -8.33 -14.63 0.10
CA GLU A 141 -7.44 -14.01 1.07
C GLU A 141 -6.38 -15.01 1.55
N PRO A 142 -5.09 -14.81 1.21
CA PRO A 142 -4.04 -15.75 1.61
C PRO A 142 -3.75 -15.75 3.11
N ALA A 143 -3.96 -14.63 3.82
CA ALA A 143 -3.77 -14.55 5.26
C ALA A 143 -4.89 -15.28 5.99
N LYS A 144 -4.60 -16.49 6.46
CA LYS A 144 -5.60 -17.40 7.08
C LYS A 144 -6.39 -16.74 8.22
N ARG A 145 -5.74 -15.87 9.01
CA ARG A 145 -6.38 -15.15 10.10
C ARG A 145 -7.47 -14.19 9.58
N LEU A 146 -7.16 -13.42 8.54
CA LEU A 146 -8.10 -12.47 7.93
C LEU A 146 -9.25 -13.21 7.22
N ALA A 147 -8.93 -14.26 6.48
CA ALA A 147 -9.95 -15.11 5.86
C ALA A 147 -10.92 -15.71 6.89
N ALA A 148 -10.41 -16.18 8.03
CA ALA A 148 -11.26 -16.69 9.12
C ALA A 148 -12.13 -15.58 9.75
N GLN A 149 -11.63 -14.36 9.87
CA GLN A 149 -12.41 -13.21 10.34
C GLN A 149 -13.54 -12.87 9.37
N ALA A 150 -13.26 -12.83 8.05
CA ALA A 150 -14.27 -12.62 7.03
C ALA A 150 -15.37 -13.70 7.08
N GLN A 151 -14.98 -14.96 7.17
CA GLN A 151 -15.93 -16.09 7.30
C GLN A 151 -16.79 -15.98 8.56
N ALA A 152 -16.19 -15.63 9.71
CA ALA A 152 -16.91 -15.42 10.96
C ALA A 152 -17.90 -14.24 10.87
N ALA A 153 -17.62 -13.24 10.02
CA ALA A 153 -18.51 -12.13 9.71
C ALA A 153 -19.59 -12.49 8.65
N GLY A 154 -19.65 -13.75 8.19
CA GLY A 154 -20.64 -14.21 7.20
C GLY A 154 -20.27 -13.91 5.75
N VAL A 155 -18.99 -13.59 5.46
CA VAL A 155 -18.48 -13.36 4.11
C VAL A 155 -17.78 -14.63 3.61
N PRO A 156 -18.30 -15.33 2.58
CA PRO A 156 -17.64 -16.49 1.99
C PRO A 156 -16.24 -16.08 1.48
N THR A 157 -15.20 -16.74 2.01
CA THR A 157 -13.80 -16.39 1.69
C THR A 157 -12.97 -17.68 1.61
N LEU A 158 -12.15 -17.81 0.56
CA LEU A 158 -11.18 -18.88 0.37
C LEU A 158 -9.82 -18.42 0.91
N ALA A 159 -9.23 -19.20 1.82
CA ALA A 159 -7.89 -18.94 2.34
C ALA A 159 -6.82 -19.37 1.32
N ALA A 160 -6.71 -18.63 0.21
CA ALA A 160 -5.86 -18.95 -0.93
C ALA A 160 -5.49 -17.70 -1.72
N TYR A 161 -4.35 -17.75 -2.43
CA TYR A 161 -4.03 -16.77 -3.47
C TYR A 161 -4.98 -16.93 -4.67
N PHE A 162 -5.35 -15.80 -5.28
CA PHE A 162 -6.12 -15.80 -6.52
C PHE A 162 -5.16 -15.94 -7.71
N THR A 163 -5.08 -17.13 -8.28
CA THR A 163 -4.18 -17.51 -9.36
C THR A 163 -4.90 -18.36 -10.40
N ARG A 164 -4.31 -18.55 -11.57
CA ARG A 164 -4.84 -19.50 -12.58
C ARG A 164 -5.00 -20.91 -12.00
N ALA A 165 -4.09 -21.31 -11.11
CA ALA A 165 -4.16 -22.60 -10.44
C ALA A 165 -5.33 -22.71 -9.45
N ASN A 166 -5.74 -21.62 -8.82
CA ASN A 166 -6.73 -21.62 -7.74
C ASN A 166 -8.12 -21.10 -8.15
N VAL A 167 -8.24 -20.44 -9.30
CA VAL A 167 -9.52 -19.86 -9.75
C VAL A 167 -10.63 -20.91 -9.92
N HIS A 168 -10.28 -22.17 -10.18
CA HIS A 168 -11.24 -23.26 -10.26
C HIS A 168 -11.90 -23.64 -8.93
N HIS A 169 -11.39 -23.12 -7.79
CA HIS A 169 -12.05 -23.27 -6.49
C HIS A 169 -13.31 -22.38 -6.35
N ILE A 170 -13.58 -21.47 -7.29
CA ILE A 170 -14.85 -20.77 -7.37
C ILE A 170 -15.94 -21.83 -7.57
N PRO A 171 -16.94 -21.95 -6.64
CA PRO A 171 -17.97 -22.97 -6.77
C PRO A 171 -18.74 -22.86 -8.09
N LEU A 172 -19.03 -23.97 -8.74
CA LEU A 172 -19.74 -23.98 -10.03
C LEU A 172 -21.09 -23.24 -9.96
N HIS A 173 -21.79 -23.34 -8.83
CA HIS A 173 -23.07 -22.62 -8.64
C HIS A 173 -22.91 -21.11 -8.50
N PHE A 174 -21.71 -20.61 -8.17
CA PHE A 174 -21.42 -19.17 -8.16
C PHE A 174 -21.45 -18.60 -9.59
N GLY A 175 -21.00 -19.39 -10.57
CA GLY A 175 -20.94 -19.00 -11.97
C GLY A 175 -19.90 -17.91 -12.25
N ARG A 176 -19.98 -17.27 -13.43
CA ARG A 176 -19.09 -16.17 -13.80
C ARG A 176 -19.35 -14.93 -12.96
N ALA A 177 -18.27 -14.28 -12.53
CA ALA A 177 -18.34 -13.04 -11.78
C ALA A 177 -18.81 -11.87 -12.67
N SER A 178 -19.73 -11.05 -12.17
CA SER A 178 -20.06 -9.76 -12.78
C SER A 178 -18.95 -8.75 -12.51
N PHE A 179 -18.30 -8.89 -11.35
CA PHE A 179 -17.23 -8.02 -10.90
C PHE A 179 -16.08 -8.84 -10.32
N VAL A 180 -14.85 -8.56 -10.76
CA VAL A 180 -13.63 -8.94 -10.05
C VAL A 180 -12.99 -7.67 -9.54
N VAL A 181 -12.74 -7.60 -8.24
CA VAL A 181 -12.22 -6.40 -7.58
C VAL A 181 -10.87 -6.71 -6.98
N ILE A 182 -9.87 -5.88 -7.30
CA ILE A 182 -8.48 -6.00 -6.86
C ILE A 182 -8.08 -4.65 -6.25
N ARG A 183 -8.03 -4.57 -4.92
CA ARG A 183 -7.72 -3.31 -4.23
C ARG A 183 -6.49 -3.47 -3.38
N HIS A 184 -5.48 -2.63 -3.65
CA HIS A 184 -4.19 -2.66 -2.95
C HIS A 184 -3.55 -4.06 -2.92
N VAL A 185 -3.52 -4.70 -4.11
CA VAL A 185 -2.90 -6.02 -4.33
C VAL A 185 -1.99 -6.00 -5.56
N MET A 186 -2.35 -5.27 -6.63
CA MET A 186 -1.56 -5.26 -7.87
C MET A 186 -0.12 -4.79 -7.65
N GLU A 187 0.09 -3.86 -6.73
CA GLU A 187 1.42 -3.35 -6.35
C GLU A 187 2.32 -4.39 -5.69
N HIS A 188 1.73 -5.45 -5.14
CA HIS A 188 2.44 -6.54 -4.47
C HIS A 188 2.75 -7.74 -5.37
N LEU A 189 2.17 -7.78 -6.58
CA LEU A 189 2.27 -8.95 -7.44
C LEU A 189 3.61 -8.98 -8.19
N PRO A 190 4.39 -10.07 -8.10
CA PRO A 190 5.58 -10.22 -8.92
C PRO A 190 5.25 -10.49 -10.39
N ASP A 191 4.09 -11.06 -10.69
CA ASP A 191 3.59 -11.38 -12.03
C ASP A 191 2.12 -11.00 -12.17
N PHE A 192 1.84 -10.05 -13.08
CA PHE A 192 0.47 -9.62 -13.41
C PHE A 192 -0.29 -10.65 -14.26
N THR A 193 0.45 -11.44 -15.06
CA THR A 193 -0.11 -12.31 -16.10
C THR A 193 -0.93 -13.44 -15.49
N ASP A 194 -0.44 -14.00 -14.39
CA ASP A 194 -1.14 -15.09 -13.70
C ASP A 194 -2.47 -14.62 -13.11
N VAL A 195 -2.45 -13.53 -12.37
CA VAL A 195 -3.66 -12.98 -11.73
C VAL A 195 -4.66 -12.48 -12.77
N LEU A 196 -4.22 -11.73 -13.79
CA LEU A 196 -5.11 -11.27 -14.85
C LEU A 196 -5.65 -12.40 -15.72
N GLY A 197 -4.89 -13.49 -15.87
CA GLY A 197 -5.38 -14.72 -16.49
C GLY A 197 -6.46 -15.42 -15.64
N ALA A 198 -6.31 -15.41 -14.32
CA ALA A 198 -7.36 -15.88 -13.40
C ALA A 198 -8.61 -15.00 -13.46
N VAL A 199 -8.44 -13.67 -13.57
CA VAL A 199 -9.54 -12.72 -13.80
C VAL A 199 -10.32 -13.07 -15.08
N SER A 200 -9.62 -13.29 -16.19
CA SER A 200 -10.25 -13.68 -17.47
C SER A 200 -11.06 -14.99 -17.33
N ALA A 201 -10.57 -15.93 -16.54
CA ALA A 201 -11.28 -17.19 -16.28
C ALA A 201 -12.52 -17.02 -15.40
N ALA A 202 -12.49 -16.10 -14.43
CA ALA A 202 -13.57 -15.87 -13.47
C ALA A 202 -14.64 -14.91 -13.97
N LEU A 203 -14.27 -13.87 -14.72
CA LEU A 203 -15.11 -12.75 -15.12
C LEU A 203 -16.09 -13.13 -16.25
N ASP A 204 -17.27 -12.52 -16.25
CA ASP A 204 -18.19 -12.61 -17.39
C ASP A 204 -17.58 -11.91 -18.62
N PRO A 205 -17.39 -12.63 -19.76
CA PRO A 205 -16.68 -12.06 -20.91
C PRO A 205 -17.47 -10.97 -21.62
N ARG A 206 -18.80 -10.95 -21.48
CA ARG A 206 -19.67 -10.01 -22.20
C ARG A 206 -19.93 -8.72 -21.44
N ARG A 207 -20.12 -8.81 -20.11
CA ARG A 207 -20.53 -7.68 -19.27
C ARG A 207 -19.75 -7.56 -17.96
N GLY A 208 -18.73 -8.39 -17.77
CA GLY A 208 -17.91 -8.35 -16.57
C GLY A 208 -17.05 -7.09 -16.48
N VAL A 209 -16.91 -6.57 -15.28
CA VAL A 209 -16.08 -5.41 -14.95
C VAL A 209 -14.99 -5.82 -13.97
N LEU A 210 -13.75 -5.58 -14.36
CA LEU A 210 -12.59 -5.63 -13.48
C LEU A 210 -12.40 -4.25 -12.86
N VAL A 211 -12.33 -4.20 -11.52
CA VAL A 211 -12.10 -2.98 -10.75
C VAL A 211 -10.76 -3.09 -10.06
N ILE A 212 -9.86 -2.16 -10.32
CA ILE A 212 -8.51 -2.14 -9.72
C ILE A 212 -8.32 -0.83 -8.97
N GLU A 213 -7.88 -0.92 -7.71
CA GLU A 213 -7.45 0.23 -6.91
C GLU A 213 -6.00 0.05 -6.50
N VAL A 214 -5.16 1.04 -6.80
CA VAL A 214 -3.72 1.04 -6.50
C VAL A 214 -3.24 2.44 -6.12
N PRO A 215 -2.17 2.57 -5.32
CA PRO A 215 -1.52 3.87 -5.10
C PRO A 215 -1.14 4.53 -6.43
N TYR A 216 -1.46 5.82 -6.58
CA TYR A 216 -1.23 6.52 -7.84
C TYR A 216 0.15 7.20 -7.86
N LEU A 217 0.99 6.80 -8.81
CA LEU A 217 2.35 7.34 -8.95
C LEU A 217 2.39 8.87 -9.07
N GLY A 218 1.37 9.47 -9.71
CA GLY A 218 1.29 10.92 -9.85
C GLY A 218 1.26 11.64 -8.51
N ASN A 219 0.43 11.18 -7.57
CA ASN A 219 0.38 11.75 -6.23
C ASN A 219 1.70 11.53 -5.47
N ILE A 220 2.29 10.33 -5.59
CA ILE A 220 3.57 10.01 -4.95
C ILE A 220 4.65 11.00 -5.39
N VAL A 221 4.73 11.30 -6.68
CA VAL A 221 5.74 12.22 -7.23
C VAL A 221 5.42 13.68 -6.91
N ASP A 222 4.17 14.11 -7.13
CA ASP A 222 3.77 15.51 -6.96
C ASP A 222 3.82 15.97 -5.49
N GLU A 223 3.62 15.05 -4.54
CA GLU A 223 3.63 15.32 -3.10
C GLU A 223 4.93 14.88 -2.40
N GLY A 224 5.92 14.37 -3.13
CA GLY A 224 7.19 13.94 -2.55
C GLY A 224 7.05 12.78 -1.56
N GLN A 225 6.17 11.82 -1.80
CA GLN A 225 5.89 10.72 -0.89
C GLN A 225 6.97 9.61 -0.96
N PHE A 226 8.23 9.92 -0.61
CA PHE A 226 9.34 8.94 -0.62
C PHE A 226 9.07 7.71 0.26
N TYR A 227 8.32 7.90 1.32
CA TYR A 227 7.90 6.84 2.25
C TYR A 227 6.87 5.86 1.64
N ALA A 228 6.36 6.13 0.43
CA ALA A 228 5.56 5.18 -0.32
C ALA A 228 6.41 4.07 -0.98
N PHE A 229 7.74 4.25 -1.04
CA PHE A 229 8.67 3.23 -1.51
C PHE A 229 9.07 2.33 -0.34
N PHE A 230 8.57 1.11 -0.33
CA PHE A 230 8.86 0.05 0.64
C PHE A 230 8.76 -1.32 -0.03
N HIS A 231 9.38 -2.34 0.56
CA HIS A 231 9.66 -3.62 -0.09
C HIS A 231 8.43 -4.37 -0.59
N GLU A 232 7.29 -4.19 0.08
CA GLU A 232 6.05 -4.86 -0.27
C GLU A 232 5.39 -4.27 -1.53
N HIS A 233 5.71 -3.02 -1.93
CA HIS A 233 5.24 -2.39 -3.16
C HIS A 233 6.25 -2.58 -4.29
N LEU A 234 6.12 -3.65 -5.04
CA LEU A 234 7.05 -4.02 -6.10
C LEU A 234 7.01 -3.08 -7.32
N GLN A 235 5.89 -2.39 -7.54
CA GLN A 235 5.68 -1.45 -8.64
C GLN A 235 4.71 -0.32 -8.30
N TYR A 236 4.80 0.76 -9.09
CA TYR A 236 4.06 2.00 -8.92
C TYR A 236 3.40 2.38 -10.24
N PHE A 237 2.11 2.70 -10.21
CA PHE A 237 1.30 2.79 -11.40
C PHE A 237 0.90 4.21 -11.74
N SER A 238 1.16 4.62 -13.00
CA SER A 238 0.42 5.65 -13.71
C SER A 238 -0.79 5.02 -14.42
N LEU A 239 -1.76 5.82 -14.86
CA LEU A 239 -2.87 5.31 -15.68
C LEU A 239 -2.34 4.72 -16.99
N GLN A 240 -1.32 5.35 -17.58
CA GLN A 240 -0.69 4.86 -18.82
C GLN A 240 -0.08 3.46 -18.65
N ALA A 241 0.63 3.21 -17.52
CA ALA A 241 1.18 1.89 -17.22
C ALA A 241 0.07 0.86 -17.00
N MET A 242 -1.00 1.23 -16.28
CA MET A 242 -2.14 0.37 -16.04
C MET A 242 -2.88 0.01 -17.35
N GLU A 243 -3.10 0.97 -18.26
CA GLU A 243 -3.67 0.70 -19.57
C GLU A 243 -2.81 -0.29 -20.39
N GLN A 244 -1.48 -0.17 -20.33
CA GLN A 244 -0.58 -1.10 -21.01
C GLN A 244 -0.63 -2.52 -20.43
N ILE A 245 -0.63 -2.65 -19.08
CA ILE A 245 -0.76 -3.95 -18.41
C ILE A 245 -2.07 -4.62 -18.80
N LEU A 246 -3.18 -3.91 -18.68
CA LEU A 246 -4.51 -4.43 -18.95
C LEU A 246 -4.67 -4.81 -20.43
N ARG A 247 -4.20 -3.96 -21.35
CA ARG A 247 -4.26 -4.23 -22.78
C ARG A 247 -3.47 -5.48 -23.17
N ARG A 248 -2.30 -5.71 -22.60
CA ARG A 248 -1.51 -6.93 -22.87
C ARG A 248 -2.21 -8.20 -22.38
N ASN A 249 -3.11 -8.06 -21.40
CA ASN A 249 -3.85 -9.17 -20.82
C ASN A 249 -5.31 -9.27 -21.31
N GLY A 250 -5.67 -8.61 -22.41
CA GLY A 250 -6.99 -8.75 -23.05
C GLY A 250 -8.08 -7.84 -22.48
N PHE A 251 -7.73 -6.79 -21.72
CA PHE A 251 -8.67 -5.85 -21.14
C PHE A 251 -8.50 -4.44 -21.69
N THR A 252 -9.60 -3.69 -21.73
CA THR A 252 -9.62 -2.26 -22.02
C THR A 252 -10.12 -1.48 -20.83
N VAL A 253 -9.47 -0.35 -20.52
CA VAL A 253 -9.91 0.57 -19.46
C VAL A 253 -11.09 1.39 -19.98
N ILE A 254 -12.20 1.41 -19.25
CA ILE A 254 -13.44 2.11 -19.61
C ILE A 254 -13.74 3.31 -18.72
N ALA A 255 -13.13 3.39 -17.53
CA ALA A 255 -13.20 4.54 -16.64
C ALA A 255 -12.01 4.52 -15.66
N ALA A 256 -11.62 5.70 -15.17
CA ALA A 256 -10.65 5.84 -14.09
C ALA A 256 -10.94 7.10 -13.28
N LYS A 257 -10.65 7.10 -11.99
CA LYS A 257 -10.71 8.29 -11.11
C LYS A 257 -9.65 8.23 -10.02
N LYS A 258 -9.25 9.41 -9.52
CA LYS A 258 -8.41 9.52 -8.32
C LYS A 258 -9.28 9.39 -7.08
N VAL A 259 -8.79 8.68 -6.07
CA VAL A 259 -9.48 8.45 -4.79
C VAL A 259 -8.49 8.64 -3.64
N PHE A 260 -9.00 8.85 -2.42
CA PHE A 260 -8.15 9.25 -1.29
C PHE A 260 -7.35 8.15 -0.57
N PRO A 261 -7.74 6.85 -0.56
CA PRO A 261 -7.00 5.84 0.21
C PRO A 261 -5.51 5.82 -0.09
N GLU A 262 -4.72 5.38 0.89
CA GLU A 262 -3.26 5.21 0.78
C GLU A 262 -2.50 6.47 0.31
N GLY A 263 -2.94 7.66 0.75
CA GLY A 263 -2.30 8.93 0.37
C GLY A 263 -2.56 9.33 -1.08
N GLY A 264 -3.63 8.83 -1.66
CA GLY A 264 -4.07 9.05 -3.03
C GLY A 264 -3.84 7.85 -3.92
N SER A 265 -4.95 7.24 -4.31
CA SER A 265 -5.00 6.06 -5.17
C SER A 265 -5.67 6.36 -6.50
N MET A 266 -5.51 5.45 -7.43
CA MET A 266 -6.20 5.42 -8.70
C MET A 266 -7.15 4.22 -8.70
N LEU A 267 -8.42 4.47 -8.96
CA LEU A 267 -9.46 3.47 -9.16
C LEU A 267 -9.75 3.34 -10.65
N VAL A 268 -9.51 2.16 -11.20
CA VAL A 268 -9.63 1.85 -12.63
C VAL A 268 -10.71 0.81 -12.85
N TYR A 269 -11.56 1.04 -13.83
CA TYR A 269 -12.57 0.09 -14.31
C TYR A 269 -12.16 -0.40 -15.69
N ALA A 270 -12.10 -1.71 -15.88
CA ALA A 270 -11.75 -2.33 -17.15
C ALA A 270 -12.70 -3.48 -17.49
N THR A 271 -12.71 -3.86 -18.74
CA THR A 271 -13.56 -4.94 -19.24
C THR A 271 -12.81 -5.73 -20.32
N PRO A 272 -13.14 -6.99 -20.61
CA PRO A 272 -12.57 -7.70 -21.76
C PRO A 272 -12.75 -6.93 -23.08
N PHE A 273 -11.84 -7.07 -24.04
CA PHE A 273 -11.90 -6.33 -25.32
C PHE A 273 -13.22 -6.50 -26.07
N GLU A 274 -13.78 -7.72 -26.02
CA GLU A 274 -15.02 -8.06 -26.75
C GLU A 274 -16.30 -7.81 -25.92
N SER A 275 -16.17 -7.16 -24.79
CA SER A 275 -17.31 -6.84 -23.91
C SER A 275 -18.22 -5.80 -24.55
N GLU A 276 -19.53 -5.93 -24.30
CA GLU A 276 -20.55 -4.92 -24.64
C GLU A 276 -20.31 -3.56 -23.94
N LEU A 277 -19.51 -3.56 -22.86
CA LEU A 277 -19.16 -2.36 -22.09
C LEU A 277 -17.90 -1.66 -22.62
N ALA A 278 -17.18 -2.26 -23.58
CA ALA A 278 -15.94 -1.73 -24.09
C ALA A 278 -16.17 -0.38 -24.78
N ARG A 279 -15.43 0.63 -24.32
CA ARG A 279 -15.47 2.00 -24.85
C ARG A 279 -14.16 2.71 -24.55
N PRO A 280 -13.75 3.71 -25.32
CA PRO A 280 -12.59 4.52 -25.02
C PRO A 280 -12.82 5.35 -23.75
N LEU A 281 -11.73 5.70 -23.07
CA LEU A 281 -11.78 6.66 -21.97
C LEU A 281 -12.28 8.02 -22.46
N SER A 282 -13.12 8.66 -21.63
CA SER A 282 -13.63 10.00 -21.91
C SER A 282 -12.51 11.05 -21.89
N ALA A 283 -12.74 12.18 -22.57
CA ALA A 283 -11.82 13.31 -22.56
C ALA A 283 -11.60 13.86 -21.13
N GLU A 284 -12.61 13.81 -20.27
CA GLU A 284 -12.55 14.19 -18.87
C GLU A 284 -11.55 13.32 -18.08
N VAL A 285 -11.62 11.99 -18.23
CA VAL A 285 -10.67 11.08 -17.61
C VAL A 285 -9.26 11.35 -18.14
N ARG A 286 -9.08 11.49 -19.46
CA ARG A 286 -7.78 11.83 -20.05
C ARG A 286 -7.22 13.14 -19.48
N ALA A 287 -8.03 14.17 -19.31
CA ALA A 287 -7.63 15.44 -18.71
C ALA A 287 -7.23 15.29 -17.23
N ALA A 288 -7.96 14.50 -16.44
CA ALA A 288 -7.67 14.26 -15.03
C ALA A 288 -6.29 13.55 -14.81
N PHE A 289 -5.83 12.80 -15.80
CA PHE A 289 -4.56 12.08 -15.81
C PHE A 289 -3.54 12.64 -16.82
N ALA A 290 -3.73 13.86 -17.33
CA ALA A 290 -2.81 14.48 -18.31
C ALA A 290 -1.37 14.60 -17.79
N GLY A 291 -1.17 14.63 -16.45
CA GLY A 291 0.15 14.59 -15.82
C GLY A 291 0.95 13.29 -16.02
N ASP A 292 0.31 12.20 -16.45
CA ASP A 292 0.97 10.90 -16.63
C ASP A 292 2.05 10.89 -17.69
N GLU A 293 1.92 11.73 -18.73
CA GLU A 293 2.93 11.84 -19.77
C GLU A 293 4.31 12.25 -19.22
N LYS A 294 4.34 13.13 -18.20
CA LYS A 294 5.59 13.51 -17.55
C LYS A 294 6.17 12.36 -16.71
N LEU A 295 5.32 11.50 -16.11
CA LEU A 295 5.76 10.38 -15.30
C LEU A 295 6.49 9.30 -16.12
N ALA A 296 6.16 9.17 -17.40
CA ALA A 296 6.84 8.25 -18.31
C ALA A 296 8.24 8.75 -18.72
N ARG A 297 8.59 10.01 -18.41
CA ARG A 297 9.88 10.61 -18.75
C ARG A 297 10.90 10.37 -17.63
N GLY A 298 12.06 9.81 -17.96
CA GLY A 298 13.15 9.59 -17.01
C GLY A 298 13.61 10.85 -16.26
N GLU A 299 13.47 12.02 -16.87
CA GLU A 299 13.79 13.30 -16.24
C GLU A 299 12.96 13.57 -15.00
N THR A 300 11.65 13.33 -15.03
CA THR A 300 10.75 13.51 -13.88
C THR A 300 11.16 12.61 -12.74
N MET A 301 11.43 11.34 -13.02
CA MET A 301 11.80 10.38 -11.97
C MET A 301 13.20 10.68 -11.41
N ARG A 302 14.17 11.12 -12.25
CA ARG A 302 15.49 11.58 -11.76
C ARG A 302 15.36 12.80 -10.85
N ALA A 303 14.56 13.80 -11.23
CA ALA A 303 14.33 14.99 -10.42
C ALA A 303 13.69 14.64 -9.08
N PHE A 304 12.69 13.75 -9.08
CA PHE A 304 12.10 13.21 -7.85
C PHE A 304 13.18 12.55 -6.98
N GLY A 305 13.94 11.58 -7.49
CA GLY A 305 15.01 10.91 -6.74
C GLY A 305 16.05 11.87 -6.17
N ALA A 306 16.45 12.89 -6.92
CA ALA A 306 17.42 13.91 -6.49
C ALA A 306 16.90 14.76 -5.32
N SER A 307 15.60 14.91 -5.15
CA SER A 307 15.02 15.70 -4.05
C SER A 307 14.92 14.94 -2.72
N PHE A 308 15.23 13.63 -2.69
CA PHE A 308 15.12 12.78 -1.49
C PHE A 308 15.92 13.30 -0.29
N ALA A 309 17.19 13.66 -0.49
CA ALA A 309 18.04 14.14 0.60
C ALA A 309 17.50 15.42 1.24
N ALA A 310 16.95 16.35 0.43
CA ALA A 310 16.33 17.57 0.92
C ALA A 310 15.02 17.26 1.69
N TYR A 311 14.23 16.30 1.21
CA TYR A 311 13.03 15.87 1.91
C TYR A 311 13.35 15.35 3.33
N VAL A 312 14.31 14.43 3.45
CA VAL A 312 14.75 13.89 4.75
C VAL A 312 15.28 14.99 5.66
N ALA A 313 16.15 15.89 5.13
CA ALA A 313 16.71 16.99 5.91
C ALA A 313 15.60 17.93 6.44
N ASN A 314 14.62 18.27 5.62
CA ASN A 314 13.51 19.13 6.01
C ASN A 314 12.64 18.47 7.09
N PHE A 315 12.36 17.17 6.94
CA PHE A 315 11.56 16.44 7.93
C PHE A 315 12.29 16.34 9.28
N LYS A 316 13.58 15.98 9.27
CA LYS A 316 14.43 15.96 10.48
C LYS A 316 14.45 17.35 11.14
N ALA A 317 14.66 18.41 10.37
CA ALA A 317 14.68 19.78 10.89
C ALA A 317 13.35 20.18 11.54
N PHE A 318 12.20 19.77 10.99
CA PHE A 318 10.89 20.04 11.58
C PHE A 318 10.73 19.36 12.96
N VAL A 319 11.03 18.07 13.04
CA VAL A 319 10.94 17.27 14.28
C VAL A 319 11.91 17.80 15.33
N HIS A 320 13.18 18.01 14.95
CA HIS A 320 14.21 18.49 15.89
C HIS A 320 13.92 19.89 16.41
N ARG A 321 13.33 20.78 15.59
CA ARG A 321 12.92 22.12 16.03
C ARG A 321 11.81 22.04 17.07
N ALA A 322 10.77 21.26 16.82
CA ALA A 322 9.69 21.07 17.79
C ALA A 322 10.21 20.52 19.13
N ARG A 323 11.16 19.57 19.09
CA ARG A 323 11.81 19.04 20.30
C ARG A 323 12.70 20.08 21.01
N ALA A 324 13.43 20.88 20.25
CA ALA A 324 14.24 21.97 20.81
C ALA A 324 13.38 23.04 21.52
N ASP A 325 12.14 23.23 21.04
CA ASP A 325 11.12 24.07 21.70
C ASP A 325 10.48 23.38 22.92
N GLY A 326 11.02 22.23 23.36
CA GLY A 326 10.56 21.48 24.52
C GLY A 326 9.34 20.59 24.28
N GLN A 327 8.88 20.43 23.04
CA GLN A 327 7.71 19.65 22.72
C GLN A 327 8.00 18.15 22.76
N ARG A 328 7.10 17.40 23.37
CA ARG A 328 7.10 15.93 23.34
C ARG A 328 6.17 15.48 22.21
N LEU A 329 6.70 14.69 21.30
CA LEU A 329 6.00 14.30 20.06
C LEU A 329 5.55 12.84 20.09
N ALA A 330 4.45 12.57 19.38
CA ALA A 330 4.01 11.26 18.95
C ALA A 330 3.76 11.27 17.43
N ALA A 331 3.68 10.09 16.83
CA ALA A 331 3.22 9.93 15.46
C ALA A 331 1.87 9.20 15.42
N TRP A 332 1.17 9.28 14.29
CA TRP A 332 -0.07 8.54 14.04
C TRP A 332 0.02 7.79 12.71
N GLY A 333 -0.21 6.47 12.75
CA GLY A 333 -0.19 5.55 11.61
C GLY A 333 1.08 4.68 11.60
N ALA A 334 1.03 3.52 12.27
CA ALA A 334 2.10 2.51 12.30
C ALA A 334 2.01 1.51 11.13
N GLY A 335 1.37 1.90 10.03
CA GLY A 335 1.40 1.15 8.77
C GLY A 335 2.75 1.29 8.06
N GLN A 336 2.92 0.59 6.92
CA GLN A 336 4.18 0.52 6.19
C GLN A 336 4.77 1.90 5.85
N ARG A 337 3.94 2.85 5.42
CA ARG A 337 4.36 4.22 5.07
C ARG A 337 4.95 4.95 6.27
N GLY A 338 4.27 4.87 7.43
CA GLY A 338 4.74 5.51 8.66
C GLY A 338 6.06 4.91 9.14
N ILE A 339 6.15 3.58 9.17
CA ILE A 339 7.36 2.86 9.58
C ILE A 339 8.52 3.16 8.60
N SER A 340 8.26 3.19 7.29
CA SER A 340 9.27 3.56 6.30
C SER A 340 9.78 4.98 6.52
N LEU A 341 8.89 5.96 6.77
CA LEU A 341 9.26 7.34 7.01
C LEU A 341 10.13 7.49 8.26
N LEU A 342 9.77 6.81 9.35
CA LEU A 342 10.57 6.80 10.58
C LEU A 342 11.99 6.30 10.33
N ASN A 343 12.14 5.19 9.60
CA ASN A 343 13.45 4.62 9.29
C ASN A 343 14.24 5.46 8.27
N LEU A 344 13.60 6.04 7.25
CA LEU A 344 14.24 6.95 6.29
C LEU A 344 14.82 8.19 6.97
N CYS A 345 14.15 8.67 8.01
CA CYS A 345 14.60 9.79 8.81
C CYS A 345 15.45 9.39 10.01
N GLU A 346 15.73 8.10 10.22
CA GLU A 346 16.50 7.57 11.36
C GLU A 346 15.93 8.03 12.71
N PHE A 347 14.60 8.17 12.83
CA PHE A 347 13.95 8.54 14.07
C PHE A 347 13.81 7.35 15.02
N GLY A 348 13.86 7.66 16.33
CA GLY A 348 13.79 6.67 17.39
C GLY A 348 12.89 7.11 18.56
N PRO A 349 12.95 6.36 19.68
CA PRO A 349 12.17 6.68 20.89
C PRO A 349 12.52 8.03 21.54
N GLU A 350 13.68 8.58 21.22
CA GLU A 350 14.10 9.93 21.60
C GLU A 350 13.34 11.01 20.84
N ASP A 351 12.88 10.74 19.60
CA ASP A 351 12.17 11.69 18.76
C ASP A 351 10.66 11.60 18.94
N PHE A 352 10.14 10.38 19.06
CA PHE A 352 8.74 10.08 19.25
C PHE A 352 8.51 9.19 20.47
N ALA A 353 7.73 9.68 21.44
CA ALA A 353 7.41 8.92 22.64
C ALA A 353 6.68 7.60 22.32
N TYR A 354 5.84 7.61 21.31
CA TYR A 354 5.08 6.46 20.78
C TYR A 354 4.51 6.79 19.39
N ILE A 355 4.07 5.75 18.68
CA ILE A 355 3.24 5.88 17.49
C ILE A 355 1.86 5.29 17.77
N ILE A 356 0.81 6.03 17.38
CA ILE A 356 -0.58 5.63 17.56
C ILE A 356 -1.01 4.85 16.32
N ASP A 357 -1.70 3.74 16.54
CA ASP A 357 -2.38 3.02 15.47
C ASP A 357 -3.75 2.51 15.95
N VAL A 358 -4.72 2.52 15.03
CA VAL A 358 -6.09 2.03 15.31
C VAL A 358 -6.18 0.50 15.25
N ASN A 359 -5.19 -0.19 14.70
CA ASN A 359 -5.16 -1.65 14.62
C ASN A 359 -4.75 -2.25 15.98
N PRO A 360 -5.66 -2.91 16.70
CA PRO A 360 -5.35 -3.46 18.02
C PRO A 360 -4.29 -4.59 17.96
N GLY A 361 -4.09 -5.22 16.79
CA GLY A 361 -3.05 -6.22 16.58
C GLY A 361 -1.62 -5.67 16.67
N TYR A 362 -1.46 -4.35 16.61
CA TYR A 362 -0.16 -3.69 16.74
C TYR A 362 0.14 -3.21 18.17
N HIS A 363 -0.88 -3.07 19.03
CA HIS A 363 -0.71 -2.52 20.37
C HIS A 363 0.21 -3.38 21.22
N GLY A 364 1.19 -2.73 21.88
CA GLY A 364 2.22 -3.40 22.67
C GLY A 364 3.43 -3.89 21.87
N LEU A 365 3.37 -3.85 20.53
CA LEU A 365 4.52 -4.08 19.65
C LEU A 365 5.33 -2.79 19.47
N ARG A 366 6.41 -2.88 18.68
CA ARG A 366 7.29 -1.78 18.34
C ARG A 366 7.49 -1.71 16.83
N THR A 367 7.79 -0.53 16.33
CA THR A 367 8.16 -0.34 14.93
C THR A 367 9.51 -1.00 14.64
N PRO A 368 9.63 -1.83 13.59
CA PRO A 368 10.90 -2.43 13.21
C PRO A 368 11.92 -1.35 12.82
N GLY A 369 13.16 -1.54 13.26
CA GLY A 369 14.26 -0.57 13.05
C GLY A 369 14.20 0.61 13.99
N SER A 370 13.19 1.46 13.89
CA SER A 370 13.04 2.68 14.70
C SER A 370 12.70 2.45 16.18
N ASN A 371 12.25 1.26 16.55
CA ASN A 371 12.03 0.85 17.95
C ASN A 371 11.05 1.73 18.75
N ILE A 372 10.10 2.36 18.11
CA ILE A 372 9.10 3.22 18.76
C ILE A 372 7.93 2.35 19.24
N PRO A 373 7.42 2.50 20.48
CA PRO A 373 6.27 1.74 20.97
C PRO A 373 5.01 2.07 20.20
N ILE A 374 4.19 1.05 19.85
CA ILE A 374 2.90 1.22 19.18
C ILE A 374 1.79 1.14 20.23
N VAL A 375 0.89 2.13 20.25
CA VAL A 375 -0.18 2.27 21.22
C VAL A 375 -1.53 2.56 20.53
N GLY A 376 -2.62 2.38 21.28
CA GLY A 376 -3.95 2.74 20.80
C GLY A 376 -4.27 4.23 20.92
N PRO A 377 -5.35 4.71 20.22
CA PRO A 377 -5.78 6.10 20.23
C PRO A 377 -6.15 6.65 21.60
N GLU A 378 -6.56 5.79 22.54
CA GLU A 378 -6.89 6.15 23.91
C GLU A 378 -5.73 6.81 24.67
N GLN A 379 -4.47 6.62 24.17
CA GLN A 379 -3.30 7.24 24.74
C GLN A 379 -3.34 8.78 24.67
N LEU A 380 -4.00 9.37 23.66
CA LEU A 380 -4.14 10.83 23.55
C LEU A 380 -4.92 11.45 24.71
N ARG A 381 -5.85 10.71 25.31
CA ARG A 381 -6.61 11.21 26.48
C ARG A 381 -5.76 11.51 27.68
N ARG A 382 -4.55 10.92 27.76
CA ARG A 382 -3.59 11.13 28.85
C ARG A 382 -2.77 12.42 28.71
N GLN A 383 -2.87 13.09 27.54
CA GLN A 383 -2.14 14.33 27.22
C GLN A 383 -0.65 14.28 27.57
N THR A 384 0.02 13.18 27.21
CA THR A 384 1.44 12.95 27.53
C THR A 384 2.37 13.46 26.42
N VAL A 385 1.83 14.07 25.37
CA VAL A 385 2.56 14.66 24.24
C VAL A 385 1.91 15.99 23.86
N ASP A 386 2.70 16.87 23.24
CA ASP A 386 2.28 18.22 22.83
C ASP A 386 1.90 18.26 21.33
N GLY A 387 2.48 17.33 20.54
CA GLY A 387 2.26 17.28 19.10
C GLY A 387 2.14 15.86 18.56
N VAL A 388 1.26 15.69 17.57
CA VAL A 388 1.08 14.42 16.85
C VAL A 388 1.30 14.64 15.36
N ILE A 389 2.30 14.00 14.77
CA ILE A 389 2.56 14.04 13.34
C ILE A 389 1.80 12.88 12.67
N VAL A 390 0.85 13.22 11.79
CA VAL A 390 -0.05 12.23 11.19
C VAL A 390 0.53 11.71 9.86
N PHE A 391 1.01 10.47 9.87
CA PHE A 391 1.50 9.78 8.66
C PHE A 391 0.35 9.23 7.80
N ALA A 392 -0.79 8.95 8.42
CA ALA A 392 -2.03 8.53 7.75
C ALA A 392 -2.77 9.74 7.13
N SER A 393 -2.12 10.46 6.22
CA SER A 393 -2.54 11.78 5.72
C SER A 393 -3.96 11.83 5.17
N GLY A 394 -4.43 10.78 4.48
CA GLY A 394 -5.78 10.70 3.94
C GLY A 394 -6.89 10.66 5.00
N TYR A 395 -6.54 10.39 6.26
CA TYR A 395 -7.48 10.30 7.38
C TYR A 395 -7.36 11.44 8.38
N LEU A 396 -6.54 12.46 8.09
CA LEU A 396 -6.22 13.53 9.03
C LEU A 396 -7.46 14.25 9.58
N ASP A 397 -8.38 14.66 8.71
CA ASP A 397 -9.60 15.36 9.13
C ASP A 397 -10.50 14.49 10.01
N SER A 398 -10.62 13.21 9.69
CA SER A 398 -11.37 12.25 10.50
C SER A 398 -10.71 12.02 11.86
N ILE A 399 -9.38 11.91 11.90
CA ILE A 399 -8.60 11.79 13.15
C ILE A 399 -8.82 13.02 14.04
N ARG A 400 -8.74 14.21 13.48
CA ARG A 400 -8.98 15.46 14.24
C ARG A 400 -10.41 15.55 14.76
N ALA A 401 -11.39 15.21 13.92
CA ALA A 401 -12.80 15.22 14.32
C ALA A 401 -13.08 14.28 15.51
N GLU A 402 -12.49 13.07 15.50
CA GLU A 402 -12.66 12.08 16.56
C GLU A 402 -11.89 12.45 17.84
N HIS A 403 -10.72 13.07 17.68
CA HIS A 403 -9.78 13.36 18.77
C HIS A 403 -9.62 14.87 19.09
N GLY A 404 -10.63 15.69 18.80
CA GLY A 404 -10.64 17.14 19.07
C GLY A 404 -10.37 17.50 20.54
N HIS A 405 -10.61 16.59 21.49
CA HIS A 405 -10.25 16.77 22.89
C HIS A 405 -8.73 16.97 23.09
N PHE A 406 -7.88 16.43 22.21
CA PHE A 406 -6.44 16.64 22.26
C PHE A 406 -6.08 18.08 21.92
N GLU A 407 -6.68 18.67 20.87
CA GLU A 407 -6.49 20.07 20.50
C GLU A 407 -7.09 21.02 21.57
N ALA A 408 -8.26 20.68 22.13
CA ALA A 408 -8.87 21.43 23.22
C ALA A 408 -8.00 21.45 24.50
N GLY A 409 -7.16 20.43 24.69
CA GLY A 409 -6.16 20.34 25.77
C GLY A 409 -4.82 21.05 25.46
N GLY A 410 -4.70 21.73 24.30
CA GLY A 410 -3.49 22.44 23.89
C GLY A 410 -2.54 21.62 23.00
N GLY A 411 -2.89 20.38 22.67
CA GLY A 411 -2.14 19.57 21.73
C GLY A 411 -2.33 20.04 20.29
N ARG A 412 -1.41 19.69 19.39
CA ARG A 412 -1.48 20.04 17.97
C ARG A 412 -1.26 18.85 17.07
N PHE A 413 -1.94 18.82 15.94
CA PHE A 413 -1.65 17.87 14.88
C PHE A 413 -0.75 18.52 13.81
N ALA A 414 0.10 17.72 13.17
CA ALA A 414 0.84 18.12 11.99
C ALA A 414 0.51 17.19 10.82
N ARG A 415 0.34 17.75 9.65
CA ARG A 415 0.25 17.01 8.37
C ARG A 415 1.64 16.85 7.77
N ILE A 416 1.82 15.80 6.96
CA ILE A 416 3.07 15.56 6.21
C ILE A 416 2.94 15.88 4.72
N VAL A 417 1.73 15.94 4.18
CA VAL A 417 1.43 16.29 2.78
C VAL A 417 0.22 17.24 2.72
N PRO A 418 0.11 18.08 1.68
CA PRO A 418 1.10 18.36 0.63
C PRO A 418 2.35 19.08 1.13
N GLU A 419 2.32 19.61 2.34
CA GLU A 419 3.41 20.32 3.00
C GLU A 419 3.45 19.94 4.47
N LEU A 420 4.66 19.70 4.99
CA LEU A 420 4.86 19.41 6.41
C LEU A 420 4.60 20.66 7.26
N ALA A 421 3.52 20.65 7.99
CA ALA A 421 3.09 21.81 8.78
C ALA A 421 2.25 21.41 10.00
N TRP A 422 2.37 22.20 11.07
CA TRP A 422 1.39 22.21 12.16
C TRP A 422 0.06 22.82 11.68
N ILE A 423 -1.05 22.27 12.16
CA ILE A 423 -2.40 22.71 11.82
C ILE A 423 -3.22 22.94 13.08
#